data_2bb995f0c7e39cd0a907647185bddb1c
#
_entry.id   2bb995f0c7e39cd0a907647185bddb1c
#
_cell.length_a   1.000
_cell.length_b   1.000
_cell.length_c   1.000
_cell.angle_alpha   90.00
_cell.angle_beta   90.00
_cell.angle_gamma   90.00
#
_symmetry.space_group_name_H-M   'P 1'
#
loop_
_entity.id
_entity.type
_entity.pdbx_description
1 polymer ?
#
loop_
_entity_poly.entity_id
_entity_poly.type
_entity_poly.pdbx_seq_one_letter_code
_entity_poly.pdbx_strand_id
1 'polypeptide(L)'
;MSNYRKELKYFITFNDFNIINNNLNSLLKKDKYCNDDYYQISSIYFDNYNMTSYNQVLNGISERWKYRIRFYNYDKNYIKLEKKYKVNGLTLKESTVITYDTLNNILKRRVRIDSNNSPLLNELILKIKTEYLRPVILIEYDRIPYIYKAGNVRITLDYNIRYTNIYSDIFNKEKKIHYLNERILEVKYLSLIHI
;
A
#
# COMPACT_ATOMS: atom_id res chain seq x y z
N MET A 1 -7.84 14.09 16.01
CA MET A 1 -6.71 14.85 15.40
C MET A 1 -6.05 13.95 14.35
N SER A 2 -6.06 14.37 13.08
CA SER A 2 -5.38 13.64 12.00
C SER A 2 -3.87 13.78 12.21
N ASN A 3 -3.21 12.68 12.59
CA ASN A 3 -1.76 12.66 12.76
C ASN A 3 -1.09 12.74 11.37
N TYR A 4 -0.75 13.93 10.94
CA TYR A 4 0.07 14.14 9.76
C TYR A 4 1.47 13.57 10.01
N ARG A 5 1.91 12.66 9.14
CA ARG A 5 3.24 12.05 9.20
C ARG A 5 4.05 12.47 7.99
N LYS A 6 5.31 12.77 8.21
CA LYS A 6 6.29 12.85 7.13
C LYS A 6 6.67 11.43 6.69
N GLU A 7 6.83 11.25 5.39
CA GLU A 7 7.18 9.98 4.77
C GLU A 7 8.32 10.23 3.78
N LEU A 8 9.49 9.65 4.06
CA LEU A 8 10.66 9.68 3.19
C LEU A 8 10.86 8.30 2.59
N LYS A 9 11.20 8.26 1.30
CA LYS A 9 11.47 7.01 0.57
C LYS A 9 12.75 7.15 -0.23
N TYR A 10 13.59 6.13 -0.13
CA TYR A 10 14.87 6.06 -0.81
C TYR A 10 14.99 4.71 -1.52
N PHE A 11 15.45 4.72 -2.74
CA PHE A 11 15.98 3.52 -3.37
C PHE A 11 17.36 3.26 -2.80
N ILE A 12 17.61 2.01 -2.40
CA ILE A 12 18.85 1.60 -1.78
C ILE A 12 19.45 0.40 -2.51
N THR A 13 20.78 0.30 -2.50
CA THR A 13 21.48 -0.85 -3.07
C THR A 13 21.32 -2.09 -2.20
N PHE A 14 21.74 -3.25 -2.71
CA PHE A 14 21.79 -4.49 -1.92
C PHE A 14 22.72 -4.37 -0.71
N ASN A 15 23.87 -3.74 -0.88
CA ASN A 15 24.83 -3.55 0.19
C ASN A 15 24.27 -2.62 1.29
N ASP A 16 23.66 -1.48 0.88
CA ASP A 16 23.01 -0.58 1.82
C ASP A 16 21.90 -1.29 2.58
N PHE A 17 21.08 -2.09 1.89
CA PHE A 17 20.01 -2.87 2.53
C PHE A 17 20.58 -3.76 3.65
N ASN A 18 21.65 -4.52 3.40
CA ASN A 18 22.24 -5.41 4.38
C ASN A 18 22.83 -4.65 5.58
N ILE A 19 23.57 -3.56 5.32
CA ILE A 19 24.16 -2.72 6.37
C ILE A 19 23.05 -2.11 7.24
N ILE A 20 22.05 -1.49 6.62
CA ILE A 20 20.94 -0.86 7.33
C ILE A 20 20.13 -1.90 8.12
N ASN A 21 19.83 -3.04 7.51
CA ASN A 21 19.05 -4.10 8.17
C ASN A 21 19.77 -4.64 9.41
N ASN A 22 21.08 -4.90 9.33
CA ASN A 22 21.88 -5.37 10.46
C ASN A 22 21.93 -4.33 11.59
N ASN A 23 22.14 -3.05 11.26
CA ASN A 23 22.16 -1.96 12.23
C ASN A 23 20.78 -1.78 12.90
N LEU A 24 19.70 -1.78 12.11
CA LEU A 24 18.35 -1.62 12.65
C LEU A 24 17.95 -2.81 13.52
N ASN A 25 18.33 -4.03 13.14
CA ASN A 25 18.02 -5.24 13.90
C ASN A 25 18.70 -5.27 15.28
N SER A 26 19.87 -4.65 15.41
CA SER A 26 20.58 -4.53 16.71
C SER A 26 20.01 -3.43 17.60
N LEU A 27 19.39 -2.40 17.02
CA LEU A 27 18.96 -1.18 17.73
C LEU A 27 17.45 -1.13 17.98
N LEU A 28 16.64 -1.72 17.12
CA LEU A 28 15.19 -1.54 17.10
C LEU A 28 14.44 -2.87 17.19
N LYS A 29 13.20 -2.78 17.66
CA LYS A 29 12.29 -3.92 17.65
C LYS A 29 11.47 -3.93 16.36
N LYS A 30 11.17 -5.14 15.88
CA LYS A 30 10.22 -5.34 14.78
C LYS A 30 8.78 -5.04 15.23
N ASP A 31 7.90 -4.79 14.27
CA ASP A 31 6.46 -4.65 14.51
C ASP A 31 5.89 -5.94 15.11
N LYS A 32 4.96 -5.82 16.04
CA LYS A 32 4.29 -6.95 16.71
C LYS A 32 3.56 -7.93 15.77
N TYR A 33 3.26 -7.50 14.56
CA TYR A 33 2.64 -8.34 13.52
C TYR A 33 3.65 -9.09 12.66
N CYS A 34 4.95 -8.91 12.93
CA CYS A 34 6.04 -9.58 12.25
C CYS A 34 6.42 -10.81 13.08
N ASN A 35 5.74 -11.94 12.87
CA ASN A 35 6.04 -13.19 13.58
C ASN A 35 7.33 -13.85 13.07
N ASP A 36 7.54 -13.74 11.76
CA ASP A 36 8.78 -14.09 11.07
C ASP A 36 9.58 -12.82 10.84
N ASP A 37 10.77 -12.93 10.29
CA ASP A 37 11.64 -11.77 10.04
C ASP A 37 11.03 -10.71 9.13
N TYR A 38 10.01 -11.04 8.38
CA TYR A 38 9.29 -10.15 7.46
C TYR A 38 7.83 -10.57 7.31
N TYR A 39 7.03 -9.76 6.65
CA TYR A 39 5.72 -10.13 6.13
C TYR A 39 5.56 -9.66 4.69
N GLN A 40 4.81 -10.44 3.93
CA GLN A 40 4.49 -10.11 2.55
C GLN A 40 3.32 -9.14 2.48
N ILE A 41 3.43 -8.17 1.61
CA ILE A 41 2.36 -7.23 1.27
C ILE A 41 1.96 -7.43 -0.18
N SER A 42 0.67 -7.60 -0.42
CA SER A 42 0.06 -7.57 -1.74
C SER A 42 -0.87 -6.38 -1.86
N SER A 43 -0.75 -5.61 -2.91
CA SER A 43 -1.55 -4.39 -3.13
C SER A 43 -2.04 -4.31 -4.57
N ILE A 44 -3.36 -4.29 -4.75
CA ILE A 44 -4.02 -4.06 -6.03
C ILE A 44 -4.23 -2.55 -6.16
N TYR A 45 -3.65 -1.94 -7.18
CA TYR A 45 -3.83 -0.52 -7.48
C TYR A 45 -4.88 -0.30 -8.54
N PHE A 46 -5.61 0.80 -8.39
CA PHE A 46 -6.67 1.22 -9.30
C PHE A 46 -6.26 2.45 -10.08
N ASP A 47 -6.63 2.49 -11.34
CA ASP A 47 -6.55 3.65 -12.21
C ASP A 47 -7.64 3.57 -13.29
N ASN A 48 -7.84 4.63 -14.05
CA ASN A 48 -8.75 4.66 -15.20
C ASN A 48 -7.99 4.41 -16.52
N TYR A 49 -8.71 4.45 -17.65
CA TYR A 49 -8.10 4.25 -18.97
C TYR A 49 -7.04 5.29 -19.33
N ASN A 50 -7.19 6.52 -18.84
CA ASN A 50 -6.26 7.62 -19.10
C ASN A 50 -5.06 7.59 -18.17
N MET A 51 -4.93 6.56 -17.30
CA MET A 51 -3.86 6.46 -16.31
C MET A 51 -3.75 7.74 -15.47
N THR A 52 -4.89 8.30 -15.06
CA THR A 52 -4.96 9.61 -14.40
C THR A 52 -4.15 9.65 -13.11
N SER A 53 -4.28 8.64 -12.24
CA SER A 53 -3.53 8.60 -10.98
C SER A 53 -2.02 8.45 -11.21
N TYR A 54 -1.61 7.74 -12.25
CA TYR A 54 -0.21 7.61 -12.65
C TYR A 54 0.33 8.94 -13.18
N ASN A 55 -0.36 9.56 -14.12
CA ASN A 55 0.03 10.83 -14.73
C ASN A 55 0.08 11.98 -13.72
N GLN A 56 -0.87 12.02 -12.76
CA GLN A 56 -0.83 12.99 -11.66
C GLN A 56 0.44 12.89 -10.82
N VAL A 57 0.99 11.69 -10.65
CA VAL A 57 2.25 11.50 -9.93
C VAL A 57 3.43 11.96 -10.75
N LEU A 58 3.49 11.59 -12.03
CA LEU A 58 4.59 12.00 -12.93
C LEU A 58 4.66 13.53 -13.05
N ASN A 59 3.51 14.18 -13.19
CA ASN A 59 3.40 15.63 -13.35
C ASN A 59 3.48 16.39 -12.01
N GLY A 60 3.75 15.69 -10.88
CA GLY A 60 3.91 16.34 -9.57
C GLY A 60 2.66 17.04 -9.05
N ILE A 61 1.45 16.70 -9.55
CA ILE A 61 0.21 17.37 -9.13
C ILE A 61 0.05 17.27 -7.62
N SER A 62 -0.17 18.42 -6.98
CA SER A 62 -0.24 18.53 -5.51
C SER A 62 -1.48 17.85 -4.94
N GLU A 63 -2.61 17.96 -5.61
CA GLU A 63 -3.85 17.31 -5.21
C GLU A 63 -4.06 16.03 -6.01
N ARG A 64 -3.97 14.88 -5.35
CA ARG A 64 -4.17 13.59 -5.98
C ARG A 64 -4.63 12.54 -5.00
N TRP A 65 -5.37 11.58 -5.52
CA TRP A 65 -5.83 10.43 -4.74
C TRP A 65 -5.48 9.12 -5.44
N LYS A 66 -5.35 8.06 -4.64
CA LYS A 66 -5.13 6.70 -5.13
C LYS A 66 -5.95 5.72 -4.29
N TYR A 67 -6.61 4.81 -4.97
CA TYR A 67 -7.24 3.66 -4.33
C TYR A 67 -6.35 2.44 -4.47
N ARG A 68 -6.34 1.63 -3.42
CA ARG A 68 -5.75 0.30 -3.46
C ARG A 68 -6.49 -0.65 -2.54
N ILE A 69 -6.47 -1.93 -2.88
CA ILE A 69 -6.85 -3.01 -1.97
C ILE A 69 -5.59 -3.72 -1.54
N ARG A 70 -5.44 -3.94 -0.24
CA ARG A 70 -4.24 -4.54 0.35
C ARG A 70 -4.59 -5.71 1.23
N PHE A 71 -3.78 -6.77 1.14
CA PHE A 71 -3.79 -7.90 2.05
C PHE A 71 -2.35 -8.32 2.38
N TYR A 72 -2.20 -9.19 3.39
CA TYR A 72 -0.91 -9.58 3.95
C TYR A 72 -0.80 -11.11 3.93
N ASN A 73 0.38 -11.64 3.63
CA ASN A 73 0.68 -13.09 3.66
C ASN A 73 -0.38 -13.95 2.95
N TYR A 74 -1.01 -13.43 1.88
CA TYR A 74 -2.15 -14.06 1.18
C TYR A 74 -3.36 -14.38 2.07
N ASP A 75 -3.49 -13.71 3.22
CA ASP A 75 -4.65 -13.89 4.10
C ASP A 75 -5.91 -13.28 3.46
N LYS A 76 -6.90 -14.14 3.22
CA LYS A 76 -8.21 -13.76 2.68
C LYS A 76 -9.14 -13.17 3.73
N ASN A 77 -8.83 -13.33 5.03
CA ASN A 77 -9.67 -12.87 6.13
C ASN A 77 -9.42 -11.41 6.50
N TYR A 78 -8.27 -10.85 6.06
CA TYR A 78 -7.93 -9.48 6.40
C TYR A 78 -7.52 -8.67 5.17
N ILE A 79 -8.53 -8.17 4.47
CA ILE A 79 -8.39 -7.38 3.25
C ILE A 79 -8.81 -5.93 3.54
N LYS A 80 -7.98 -4.97 3.18
CA LYS A 80 -8.23 -3.55 3.37
C LYS A 80 -8.41 -2.82 2.05
N LEU A 81 -9.51 -2.11 1.91
CA LEU A 81 -9.63 -1.03 0.95
C LEU A 81 -9.03 0.24 1.56
N GLU A 82 -8.16 0.90 0.83
CA GLU A 82 -7.46 2.11 1.25
C GLU A 82 -7.54 3.19 0.17
N LYS A 83 -7.82 4.42 0.60
CA LYS A 83 -7.68 5.64 -0.20
C LYS A 83 -6.56 6.48 0.40
N LYS A 84 -5.63 6.87 -0.41
CA LYS A 84 -4.56 7.80 -0.04
C LYS A 84 -4.81 9.11 -0.81
N TYR A 85 -5.05 10.17 -0.09
CA TYR A 85 -5.24 11.52 -0.63
C TYR A 85 -4.05 12.38 -0.25
N LYS A 86 -3.44 13.04 -1.22
CA LYS A 86 -2.32 13.94 -1.01
C LYS A 86 -2.72 15.35 -1.43
N VAL A 87 -2.51 16.32 -0.53
CA VAL A 87 -2.76 17.75 -0.75
C VAL A 87 -1.59 18.52 -0.16
N ASN A 88 -0.95 19.37 -0.96
CA ASN A 88 0.12 20.27 -0.52
C ASN A 88 1.20 19.58 0.33
N GLY A 89 1.62 18.37 -0.10
CA GLY A 89 2.64 17.61 0.63
C GLY A 89 2.09 16.79 1.81
N LEU A 90 0.90 17.09 2.29
CA LEU A 90 0.24 16.34 3.36
C LEU A 90 -0.47 15.10 2.80
N THR A 91 -0.45 14.04 3.55
CA THR A 91 -1.12 12.79 3.18
C THR A 91 -2.20 12.44 4.19
N LEU A 92 -3.42 12.29 3.70
CA LEU A 92 -4.53 11.68 4.43
C LEU A 92 -4.71 10.24 3.94
N LYS A 93 -5.05 9.35 4.85
CA LYS A 93 -5.32 7.96 4.56
C LYS A 93 -6.64 7.55 5.20
N GLU A 94 -7.55 7.07 4.39
CA GLU A 94 -8.77 6.40 4.82
C GLU A 94 -8.64 4.90 4.56
N SER A 95 -9.25 4.07 5.38
CA SER A 95 -9.24 2.62 5.17
C SER A 95 -10.45 1.95 5.80
N THR A 96 -10.94 0.90 5.14
CA THR A 96 -11.99 0.02 5.64
C THR A 96 -11.62 -1.44 5.36
N VAL A 97 -12.07 -2.35 6.20
CA VAL A 97 -11.95 -3.78 5.94
C VAL A 97 -13.08 -4.21 5.00
N ILE A 98 -12.76 -5.05 4.04
CA ILE A 98 -13.73 -5.66 3.12
C ILE A 98 -13.58 -7.17 3.16
N THR A 99 -14.64 -7.89 2.80
CA THR A 99 -14.62 -9.34 2.68
C THR A 99 -13.95 -9.81 1.39
N TYR A 100 -13.54 -11.08 1.36
CA TYR A 100 -13.03 -11.70 0.14
C TYR A 100 -14.07 -11.69 -1.00
N ASP A 101 -15.34 -11.90 -0.68
CA ASP A 101 -16.44 -11.85 -1.66
C ASP A 101 -16.62 -10.43 -2.22
N THR A 102 -16.52 -9.41 -1.39
CA THR A 102 -16.54 -8.01 -1.84
C THR A 102 -15.37 -7.73 -2.80
N LEU A 103 -14.16 -8.20 -2.48
CA LEU A 103 -13.02 -8.08 -3.37
C LEU A 103 -13.29 -8.76 -4.73
N ASN A 104 -13.78 -10.01 -4.73
CA ASN A 104 -14.10 -10.73 -5.96
C ASN A 104 -15.15 -10.02 -6.79
N ASN A 105 -16.17 -9.44 -6.14
CA ASN A 105 -17.21 -8.67 -6.82
C ASN A 105 -16.63 -7.37 -7.43
N ILE A 106 -15.70 -6.70 -6.75
CA ILE A 106 -14.97 -5.53 -7.29
C ILE A 106 -14.18 -5.93 -8.54
N LEU A 107 -13.40 -7.02 -8.48
CA LEU A 107 -12.59 -7.51 -9.60
C LEU A 107 -13.45 -7.88 -10.81
N LYS A 108 -14.62 -8.48 -10.57
CA LYS A 108 -15.60 -8.87 -11.61
C LYS A 108 -16.53 -7.71 -12.03
N ARG A 109 -16.37 -6.51 -11.46
CA ARG A 109 -17.25 -5.35 -11.64
C ARG A 109 -18.73 -5.61 -11.33
N ARG A 110 -19.00 -6.50 -10.36
CA ARG A 110 -20.35 -6.89 -9.91
C ARG A 110 -20.69 -6.22 -8.58
N VAL A 111 -20.40 -4.92 -8.46
CA VAL A 111 -20.60 -4.16 -7.24
C VAL A 111 -21.73 -3.16 -7.36
N ARG A 112 -22.45 -2.94 -6.25
CA ARG A 112 -23.55 -1.97 -6.15
C ARG A 112 -23.35 -1.10 -4.91
N ILE A 113 -23.79 0.13 -5.01
CA ILE A 113 -23.90 1.04 -3.86
C ILE A 113 -24.98 0.48 -2.95
N ASP A 114 -24.67 0.36 -1.68
CA ASP A 114 -25.57 -0.18 -0.65
C ASP A 114 -25.37 0.60 0.66
N SER A 115 -26.44 0.80 1.41
CA SER A 115 -26.41 1.47 2.72
C SER A 115 -25.56 0.70 3.77
N ASN A 116 -25.43 -0.62 3.62
CA ASN A 116 -24.62 -1.47 4.49
C ASN A 116 -23.12 -1.40 4.17
N ASN A 117 -22.75 -0.85 3.02
CA ASN A 117 -21.36 -0.63 2.67
C ASN A 117 -20.76 0.52 3.49
N SER A 118 -19.44 0.44 3.76
CA SER A 118 -18.74 1.62 4.28
C SER A 118 -18.75 2.78 3.27
N PRO A 119 -18.70 4.04 3.73
CA PRO A 119 -18.66 5.21 2.84
C PRO A 119 -17.53 5.12 1.80
N LEU A 120 -16.34 4.66 2.21
CA LEU A 120 -15.19 4.49 1.33
C LEU A 120 -15.44 3.42 0.24
N LEU A 121 -16.16 2.34 0.57
CA LEU A 121 -16.51 1.32 -0.42
C LEU A 121 -17.52 1.87 -1.44
N ASN A 122 -18.54 2.58 -0.98
CA ASN A 122 -19.51 3.22 -1.86
C ASN A 122 -18.86 4.28 -2.77
N GLU A 123 -17.89 5.04 -2.23
CA GLU A 123 -17.11 5.99 -3.03
C GLU A 123 -16.32 5.27 -4.14
N LEU A 124 -15.61 4.18 -3.82
CA LEU A 124 -14.90 3.38 -4.83
C LEU A 124 -15.87 2.86 -5.90
N ILE A 125 -17.05 2.33 -5.51
CA ILE A 125 -18.05 1.82 -6.44
C ILE A 125 -18.56 2.93 -7.36
N LEU A 126 -18.80 4.13 -6.81
CA LEU A 126 -19.18 5.29 -7.61
C LEU A 126 -18.10 5.62 -8.65
N LYS A 127 -16.83 5.68 -8.24
CA LYS A 127 -15.68 5.92 -9.14
C LYS A 127 -15.52 4.83 -10.22
N ILE A 128 -15.78 3.58 -9.89
CA ILE A 128 -15.81 2.48 -10.87
C ILE A 128 -16.88 2.74 -11.95
N LYS A 129 -18.04 3.27 -11.55
CA LYS A 129 -19.16 3.53 -12.48
C LYS A 129 -19.01 4.81 -13.28
N THR A 130 -18.54 5.90 -12.66
CA THR A 130 -18.51 7.23 -13.25
C THR A 130 -17.20 7.58 -13.94
N GLU A 131 -16.08 7.09 -13.41
CA GLU A 131 -14.72 7.40 -13.91
C GLU A 131 -14.05 6.18 -14.55
N TYR A 132 -14.77 5.05 -14.67
CA TYR A 132 -14.23 3.78 -15.19
C TYR A 132 -12.98 3.31 -14.46
N LEU A 133 -12.92 3.59 -13.15
CA LEU A 133 -11.82 3.14 -12.30
C LEU A 133 -11.80 1.61 -12.29
N ARG A 134 -10.61 1.05 -12.47
CA ARG A 134 -10.42 -0.40 -12.55
C ARG A 134 -9.14 -0.81 -11.84
N PRO A 135 -9.06 -2.05 -11.36
CA PRO A 135 -7.79 -2.60 -10.93
C PRO A 135 -6.86 -2.70 -12.15
N VAL A 136 -5.62 -2.24 -12.03
CA VAL A 136 -4.64 -2.20 -13.13
C VAL A 136 -3.43 -3.09 -12.90
N ILE A 137 -2.97 -3.21 -11.66
CA ILE A 137 -1.76 -3.95 -11.34
C ILE A 137 -1.80 -4.48 -9.90
N LEU A 138 -1.29 -5.69 -9.70
CA LEU A 138 -0.95 -6.23 -8.38
C LEU A 138 0.55 -6.03 -8.15
N ILE A 139 0.90 -5.35 -7.07
CA ILE A 139 2.28 -5.18 -6.61
C ILE A 139 2.43 -5.93 -5.29
N GLU A 140 3.46 -6.75 -5.21
CA GLU A 140 3.80 -7.53 -4.03
C GLU A 140 5.24 -7.25 -3.64
N TYR A 141 5.52 -7.29 -2.34
CA TYR A 141 6.87 -7.14 -1.81
C TYR A 141 6.95 -7.69 -0.38
N ASP A 142 8.15 -8.02 0.02
CA ASP A 142 8.45 -8.46 1.36
C ASP A 142 8.92 -7.25 2.18
N ARG A 143 8.42 -7.11 3.42
CA ARG A 143 8.67 -5.95 4.27
C ARG A 143 9.23 -6.35 5.61
N ILE A 144 10.38 -5.79 5.97
CA ILE A 144 10.92 -5.82 7.33
C ILE A 144 10.53 -4.51 8.03
N PRO A 145 9.67 -4.56 9.07
CA PRO A 145 9.20 -3.36 9.76
C PRO A 145 9.94 -3.15 11.09
N TYR A 146 10.54 -1.99 11.29
CA TYR A 146 11.15 -1.57 12.53
C TYR A 146 10.37 -0.43 13.17
N ILE A 147 10.30 -0.43 14.51
CA ILE A 147 9.59 0.59 15.29
C ILE A 147 10.55 1.20 16.30
N TYR A 148 10.61 2.52 16.30
CA TYR A 148 11.20 3.30 17.37
C TYR A 148 10.09 4.07 18.09
N LYS A 149 9.87 3.74 19.35
CA LYS A 149 8.72 4.24 20.13
C LYS A 149 8.79 5.75 20.38
N ALA A 150 10.00 6.27 20.69
CA ALA A 150 10.18 7.71 20.82
C ALA A 150 9.96 8.39 19.47
N GLY A 151 9.07 9.36 19.41
CA GLY A 151 8.68 10.06 18.18
C GLY A 151 7.80 9.23 17.22
N ASN A 152 7.33 8.05 17.62
CA ASN A 152 6.47 7.17 16.80
C ASN A 152 7.02 6.96 15.39
N VAL A 153 8.36 6.72 15.32
CA VAL A 153 9.06 6.50 14.05
C VAL A 153 8.86 5.05 13.61
N ARG A 154 8.55 4.88 12.33
CA ARG A 154 8.50 3.57 11.68
C ARG A 154 9.46 3.55 10.50
N ILE A 155 10.38 2.60 10.50
CA ILE A 155 11.31 2.36 9.42
C ILE A 155 10.95 1.04 8.78
N THR A 156 10.85 0.99 7.46
CA THR A 156 10.57 -0.26 6.74
C THR A 156 11.54 -0.45 5.60
N LEU A 157 11.98 -1.69 5.44
CA LEU A 157 12.77 -2.14 4.31
C LEU A 157 11.89 -3.00 3.42
N ASP A 158 11.62 -2.54 2.20
CA ASP A 158 10.84 -3.27 1.19
C ASP A 158 11.80 -3.86 0.16
N TYR A 159 11.68 -5.15 -0.11
CA TYR A 159 12.53 -5.89 -1.04
C TYR A 159 11.74 -6.99 -1.74
N ASN A 160 12.37 -7.71 -2.67
CA ASN A 160 11.68 -8.70 -3.50
C ASN A 160 10.42 -8.11 -4.14
N ILE A 161 10.54 -6.86 -4.63
CA ILE A 161 9.41 -6.16 -5.25
C ILE A 161 9.08 -6.88 -6.55
N ARG A 162 7.80 -7.19 -6.71
CA ARG A 162 7.31 -7.93 -7.87
C ARG A 162 5.92 -7.44 -8.26
N TYR A 163 5.60 -7.59 -9.53
CA TYR A 163 4.28 -7.22 -10.02
C TYR A 163 3.73 -8.29 -10.95
N THR A 164 2.42 -8.31 -11.04
CA THR A 164 1.71 -9.15 -11.99
C THR A 164 0.45 -8.47 -12.49
N ASN A 165 -0.05 -8.98 -13.59
CA ASN A 165 -1.32 -8.62 -14.18
C ASN A 165 -2.48 -9.11 -13.28
N ILE A 166 -3.57 -8.37 -13.24
CA ILE A 166 -4.76 -8.66 -12.40
C ILE A 166 -5.63 -9.79 -12.96
N TYR A 167 -5.41 -10.22 -14.18
CA TYR A 167 -6.19 -11.32 -14.79
C TYR A 167 -5.80 -12.70 -14.27
N SER A 168 -4.70 -12.84 -13.54
CA SER A 168 -4.32 -14.07 -12.84
C SER A 168 -5.01 -14.14 -11.46
N ASP A 169 -5.16 -15.35 -10.93
CA ASP A 169 -5.61 -15.51 -9.54
C ASP A 169 -4.62 -14.82 -8.59
N ILE A 170 -5.06 -13.71 -8.00
CA ILE A 170 -4.22 -12.83 -7.16
C ILE A 170 -3.75 -13.51 -5.87
N PHE A 171 -4.44 -14.57 -5.42
CA PHE A 171 -4.06 -15.36 -4.24
C PHE A 171 -3.26 -16.60 -4.60
N ASN A 172 -3.10 -16.94 -5.88
CA ASN A 172 -2.22 -18.01 -6.29
C ASN A 172 -0.75 -17.59 -6.14
N LYS A 173 0.02 -18.36 -5.36
CA LYS A 173 1.45 -18.10 -5.16
C LYS A 173 2.30 -18.44 -6.40
N GLU A 174 1.81 -19.33 -7.26
CA GLU A 174 2.49 -19.79 -8.48
C GLU A 174 2.15 -18.94 -9.73
N LYS A 175 1.42 -17.84 -9.54
CA LYS A 175 1.11 -16.94 -10.65
C LYS A 175 2.37 -16.37 -11.32
N LYS A 176 2.30 -16.12 -12.62
CA LYS A 176 3.40 -15.48 -13.35
C LYS A 176 3.66 -14.08 -12.79
N ILE A 177 4.88 -13.83 -12.34
CA ILE A 177 5.32 -12.58 -11.72
C ILE A 177 6.55 -12.02 -12.42
N HIS A 178 6.71 -10.70 -12.37
CA HIS A 178 7.88 -10.00 -12.84
C HIS A 178 8.59 -9.38 -11.63
N TYR A 179 9.88 -9.65 -11.46
CA TYR A 179 10.68 -9.10 -10.37
C TYR A 179 11.30 -7.77 -10.75
N LEU A 180 11.40 -6.89 -9.76
CA LEU A 180 12.16 -5.66 -9.83
C LEU A 180 13.34 -5.77 -8.84
N ASN A 181 14.49 -5.27 -9.28
CA ASN A 181 15.71 -5.33 -8.44
C ASN A 181 15.78 -4.24 -7.37
N GLU A 182 14.79 -3.36 -7.34
CA GLU A 182 14.73 -2.25 -6.41
C GLU A 182 14.49 -2.72 -4.98
N ARG A 183 15.11 -1.98 -4.05
CA ARG A 183 14.87 -2.04 -2.61
C ARG A 183 14.55 -0.66 -2.12
N ILE A 184 13.61 -0.56 -1.19
CA ILE A 184 13.11 0.74 -0.72
C ILE A 184 13.26 0.81 0.80
N LEU A 185 13.98 1.84 1.25
CA LEU A 185 13.93 2.29 2.64
C LEU A 185 12.82 3.34 2.78
N GLU A 186 11.85 3.10 3.63
CA GLU A 186 10.81 4.06 3.97
C GLU A 186 10.91 4.45 5.45
N VAL A 187 10.97 5.75 5.74
CA VAL A 187 10.97 6.30 7.10
C VAL A 187 9.73 7.15 7.29
N LYS A 188 8.92 6.81 8.30
CA LYS A 188 7.73 7.56 8.71
C LYS A 188 7.92 8.08 10.12
N TYR A 189 7.69 9.37 10.31
CA TYR A 189 7.80 10.01 11.61
C TYR A 189 6.79 11.14 11.77
N LEU A 190 6.48 11.46 13.01
CA LEU A 190 5.74 12.68 13.33
C LEU A 190 6.66 13.89 13.12
N SER A 191 6.13 14.97 12.56
CA SER A 191 6.90 16.19 12.42
C SER A 191 7.32 16.70 13.81
N LEU A 192 8.62 16.74 14.08
CA LEU A 192 9.19 17.23 15.35
C LEU A 192 9.10 18.76 15.52
N ILE A 193 8.37 19.46 14.64
CA ILE A 193 8.27 20.93 14.68
C ILE A 193 7.31 21.43 15.79
N HIS A 194 6.80 20.54 16.61
CA HIS A 194 5.90 20.88 17.73
C HIS A 194 6.37 20.29 19.07
N ILE A 195 7.68 20.29 19.32
CA ILE A 195 8.22 20.15 20.67
C ILE A 195 8.83 21.48 21.07
#